data_2c09dcdc7e6e4162c3ccc424ad3530bd
#
_entry.id   2c09dcdc7e6e4162c3ccc424ad3530bd
#
_cell.length_a   1.000
_cell.length_b   1.000
_cell.length_c   1.000
_cell.angle_alpha   90.00
_cell.angle_beta   90.00
_cell.angle_gamma   90.00
#
_symmetry.space_group_name_H-M   'P 1'
#
loop_
_entity.id
_entity.type
_entity.pdbx_description
1 polymer ?
#
loop_
_entity_poly.entity_id
_entity_poly.type
_entity_poly.pdbx_seq_one_letter_code
_entity_poly.pdbx_strand_id
1 'polypeptide(L)' 'DQKSVKLTIEIPVRLHRKLAQYARVINGGTPENAPDPALLVAPMLERFIASDRDFARLRRRAAAAPDQ' A
#
# COMPACT_ATOMS: atom_id res chain seq x y z
N ASP A 1 4.07 -17.78 7.46
CA ASP A 1 2.71 -17.95 7.41
C ASP A 1 1.96 -16.82 6.75
N GLN A 2 1.00 -17.15 5.95
CA GLN A 2 0.48 -16.20 4.99
C GLN A 2 -0.96 -15.81 5.26
N LYS A 3 -1.34 -15.77 6.49
CA LYS A 3 -2.68 -15.35 6.81
C LYS A 3 -2.86 -13.88 6.43
N SER A 4 -4.03 -13.56 5.93
CA SER A 4 -4.34 -12.18 5.57
C SER A 4 -5.53 -11.70 6.37
N VAL A 5 -5.60 -10.38 6.52
CA VAL A 5 -6.67 -9.71 7.23
C VAL A 5 -7.43 -8.87 6.22
N LYS A 6 -8.74 -8.98 6.24
CA LYS A 6 -9.56 -8.20 5.35
C LYS A 6 -9.68 -6.77 5.88
N LEU A 7 -9.43 -5.82 5.00
CA LEU A 7 -9.51 -4.40 5.34
C LEU A 7 -10.42 -3.71 4.35
N THR A 8 -11.46 -3.09 4.84
CA THR A 8 -12.40 -2.36 4.00
C THR A 8 -12.27 -0.87 4.25
N ILE A 9 -11.96 -0.13 3.20
CA ILE A 9 -11.77 1.31 3.32
C ILE A 9 -12.45 2.02 2.16
N GLU A 10 -12.66 3.31 2.34
CA GLU A 10 -13.12 4.18 1.27
C GLU A 10 -12.00 5.13 0.89
N ILE A 11 -11.82 5.32 -0.40
CA ILE A 11 -10.80 6.25 -0.89
C ILE A 11 -11.47 7.26 -1.81
N PRO A 12 -10.87 8.46 -1.94
CA PRO A 12 -11.43 9.45 -2.86
C PRO A 12 -11.45 8.94 -4.29
N VAL A 13 -12.45 9.41 -5.03
CA VAL A 13 -12.59 8.98 -6.42
C VAL A 13 -11.34 9.29 -7.23
N ARG A 14 -10.75 10.47 -7.00
CA ARG A 14 -9.57 10.84 -7.78
C ARG A 14 -8.39 9.92 -7.49
N LEU A 15 -8.27 9.45 -6.25
CA LEU A 15 -7.20 8.51 -5.92
C LEU A 15 -7.46 7.16 -6.58
N HIS A 16 -8.70 6.74 -6.58
CA HIS A 16 -9.07 5.49 -7.25
C HIS A 16 -8.74 5.56 -8.75
N ARG A 17 -9.01 6.69 -9.38
CA ARG A 17 -8.68 6.86 -10.79
C ARG A 17 -7.18 6.78 -11.04
N LYS A 18 -6.40 7.41 -10.18
CA LYS A 18 -4.94 7.35 -10.32
C LYS A 18 -4.43 5.95 -10.14
N LEU A 19 -5.00 5.23 -9.19
CA LEU A 19 -4.59 3.86 -8.95
C LEU A 19 -4.91 2.97 -10.14
N ALA A 20 -6.10 3.14 -10.71
CA ALA A 20 -6.48 2.38 -11.89
C ALA A 20 -5.58 2.71 -13.08
N GLN A 21 -5.25 3.97 -13.25
CA GLN A 21 -4.34 4.40 -14.30
C GLN A 21 -2.96 3.80 -14.11
N TYR A 22 -2.49 3.80 -12.89
CA TYR A 22 -1.19 3.23 -12.58
C TYR A 22 -1.15 1.73 -12.92
N ALA A 23 -2.22 1.02 -12.54
CA ALA A 23 -2.30 -0.41 -12.83
C ALA A 23 -2.24 -0.66 -14.33
N ARG A 24 -2.93 0.17 -15.10
CA ARG A 24 -2.96 0.01 -16.54
C ARG A 24 -1.60 0.30 -17.16
N VAL A 25 -0.95 1.36 -16.69
CA VAL A 25 0.32 1.78 -17.27
C VAL A 25 1.41 0.74 -17.01
N ILE A 26 1.50 0.22 -15.80
CA ILE A 26 2.53 -0.76 -15.51
C ILE A 26 2.28 -2.08 -16.22
N ASN A 27 1.07 -2.28 -16.72
CA ASN A 27 0.72 -3.50 -17.44
C ASN A 27 0.75 -3.29 -18.95
N GLY A 28 1.49 -2.31 -19.44
CA GLY A 28 1.64 -2.08 -20.85
C GLY A 28 0.61 -1.17 -21.47
N GLY A 29 -0.25 -0.58 -20.67
CA GLY A 29 -1.19 0.40 -21.15
C GLY A 29 -2.49 -0.15 -21.72
N THR A 30 -2.70 -1.47 -21.66
CA THR A 30 -3.92 -2.06 -22.19
C THR A 30 -4.94 -2.26 -21.11
N PRO A 31 -6.16 -1.74 -21.29
CA PRO A 31 -7.20 -1.87 -20.25
C PRO A 31 -7.57 -3.32 -19.97
N GLU A 32 -7.58 -4.15 -20.99
CA GLU A 32 -8.04 -5.53 -20.86
C GLU A 32 -7.17 -6.35 -19.93
N ASN A 33 -5.88 -6.02 -19.89
CA ASN A 33 -4.92 -6.79 -19.11
C ASN A 33 -4.49 -6.09 -17.83
N ALA A 34 -5.07 -4.94 -17.53
CA ALA A 34 -4.70 -4.21 -16.33
C ALA A 34 -5.12 -5.00 -15.10
N PRO A 35 -4.24 -5.14 -14.12
CA PRO A 35 -4.63 -5.81 -12.88
C PRO A 35 -5.65 -4.98 -12.12
N ASP A 36 -6.39 -5.66 -11.26
CA ASP A 36 -7.29 -4.97 -10.36
C ASP A 36 -6.48 -4.00 -9.51
N PRO A 37 -6.85 -2.72 -9.47
CA PRO A 37 -6.10 -1.77 -8.65
C PRO A 37 -5.96 -2.20 -7.21
N ALA A 38 -6.92 -2.93 -6.68
CA ALA A 38 -6.85 -3.39 -5.30
C ALA A 38 -5.65 -4.30 -5.06
N LEU A 39 -5.18 -5.00 -6.08
CA LEU A 39 -4.05 -5.90 -5.94
C LEU A 39 -2.73 -5.16 -5.77
N LEU A 40 -2.70 -3.87 -6.09
CA LEU A 40 -1.50 -3.06 -5.96
C LEU A 40 -1.37 -2.43 -4.59
N VAL A 41 -2.46 -2.41 -3.82
CA VAL A 41 -2.47 -1.64 -2.58
C VAL A 41 -1.50 -2.20 -1.56
N ALA A 42 -1.53 -3.50 -1.34
CA ALA A 42 -0.65 -4.10 -0.33
C ALA A 42 0.83 -3.90 -0.65
N PRO A 43 1.29 -4.20 -1.87
CA PRO A 43 2.72 -3.96 -2.17
C PRO A 43 3.10 -2.48 -2.07
N MET A 44 2.20 -1.59 -2.48
CA MET A 44 2.49 -0.15 -2.37
C MET A 44 2.62 0.28 -0.94
N LEU A 45 1.73 -0.20 -0.07
CA LEU A 45 1.79 0.13 1.33
C LEU A 45 3.04 -0.43 1.98
N GLU A 46 3.41 -1.66 1.64
CA GLU A 46 4.63 -2.24 2.17
C GLU A 46 5.85 -1.43 1.81
N ARG A 47 5.90 -0.98 0.56
CA ARG A 47 6.99 -0.14 0.10
C ARG A 47 7.03 1.18 0.82
N PHE A 48 5.87 1.81 0.94
CA PHE A 48 5.80 3.10 1.60
C PHE A 48 6.27 3.01 3.04
N ILE A 49 5.77 2.02 3.76
CA ILE A 49 6.12 1.85 5.16
C ILE A 49 7.61 1.53 5.31
N ALA A 50 8.14 0.71 4.42
CA ALA A 50 9.54 0.33 4.48
C ALA A 50 10.46 1.51 4.26
N SER A 51 10.03 2.49 3.47
CA SER A 51 10.87 3.65 3.16
C SER A 51 10.55 4.87 4.01
N ASP A 52 9.59 4.78 4.91
CA ASP A 52 9.22 5.92 5.74
C ASP A 52 10.18 6.01 6.92
N ARG A 53 11.08 6.97 6.85
CA ARG A 53 12.10 7.12 7.87
C ARG A 53 11.53 7.55 9.21
N ASP A 54 10.50 8.38 9.19
CA ASP A 54 9.88 8.80 10.42
C ASP A 54 9.23 7.63 11.14
N PHE A 55 8.59 6.77 10.40
CA PHE A 55 8.00 5.57 11.00
C PHE A 55 9.08 4.67 11.57
N ALA A 56 10.16 4.47 10.83
CA ALA A 56 11.26 3.61 11.30
C ALA A 56 11.84 4.15 12.60
N ARG A 57 12.02 5.47 12.68
CA ARG A 57 12.56 6.09 13.86
C ARG A 57 11.62 5.95 15.06
N LEU A 58 10.36 6.21 14.83
CA LEU A 58 9.36 6.11 15.89
C LEU A 58 9.19 4.68 16.37
N ARG A 59 9.27 3.74 15.45
CA ARG A 59 9.16 2.33 15.80
C ARG A 59 10.32 1.90 16.70
N ARG A 60 11.53 2.36 16.38
CA ARG A 60 12.69 2.04 17.20
C ARG A 60 12.55 2.63 18.61
N ARG A 61 12.03 3.84 18.68
CA ARG A 61 11.80 4.46 19.98
C ARG A 61 10.78 3.70 20.78
N ALA A 62 9.70 3.29 20.15
CA ALA A 62 8.66 2.53 20.82
C ALA A 62 9.19 1.18 21.32
N ALA A 63 10.02 0.52 20.51
CA ALA A 63 10.60 -0.75 20.89
C ALA A 63 11.59 -0.60 22.05
N ALA A 64 12.30 0.52 22.10
CA ALA A 64 13.27 0.77 23.16
C ALA A 64 12.64 1.31 24.41
N ALA A 65 11.41 1.80 24.35
CA ALA A 65 10.75 2.37 25.50
C ALA A 65 10.42 1.29 26.52
N PRO A 66 10.47 1.62 27.81
CA PRO A 66 10.03 0.64 28.79
C PRO A 66 8.59 0.27 28.60
N ASP A 67 8.31 -0.98 28.80
CA ASP A 67 6.95 -1.45 28.71
C ASP A 67 6.13 -0.91 29.88
N GLN A 68 4.98 -0.39 29.55
CA GLN A 68 4.11 0.18 30.58
C GLN A 68 3.15 -0.86 31.13
#